data_28287c47ed3a6546a06fee8db9d3b4d8
#
_entry.id   28287c47ed3a6546a06fee8db9d3b4d8
#
_cell.length_a   1.000
_cell.length_b   1.000
_cell.length_c   1.000
_cell.angle_alpha   90.00
_cell.angle_beta   90.00
_cell.angle_gamma   90.00
#
_symmetry.space_group_name_H-M   'P 1'
#
loop_
_entity.id
_entity.type
_entity.pdbx_description
1 polymer ?
#
loop_
_entity_poly.entity_id
_entity_poly.type
_entity_poly.pdbx_seq_one_letter_code
_entity_poly.pdbx_strand_id
1 'polypeptide(L)'
;DDVLTAIEALRGRFDVELYGDVVYANDQHPAERFPLRAIRSRNWQPGLPSVLVSGGVHGYETSGVHGALRFVDTQAERFAGRANLLVVPCVSPWAYERFQRWNFDAIDPNRSFKEGSSAQESLALMRLVAQHQGQYGQFTAHIDLHETTDTDESEYRPAVAARDGKVFEPGSIPDGFYLVDDADNPQPAFQQAIIEAVSRVT
;
A
#
# COMPACT_ATOMS: atom_id res chain seq x y z
N ASP A 1 -15.72 -5.72 -4.36
CA ASP A 1 -15.74 -6.64 -5.53
C ASP A 1 -15.02 -6.09 -6.75
N ASP A 2 -15.05 -4.78 -7.01
CA ASP A 2 -14.44 -4.20 -8.21
C ASP A 2 -12.91 -4.34 -8.24
N VAL A 3 -12.25 -4.19 -7.10
CA VAL A 3 -10.79 -4.37 -6.97
C VAL A 3 -10.39 -5.81 -7.26
N LEU A 4 -11.09 -6.79 -6.69
CA LEU A 4 -10.80 -8.21 -6.95
C LEU A 4 -11.05 -8.56 -8.42
N THR A 5 -12.12 -8.04 -9.02
CA THR A 5 -12.40 -8.22 -10.45
C THR A 5 -11.30 -7.65 -11.33
N ALA A 6 -10.82 -6.45 -11.02
CA ALA A 6 -9.72 -5.82 -11.73
C ALA A 6 -8.41 -6.62 -11.59
N ILE A 7 -8.10 -7.13 -10.39
CA ILE A 7 -6.93 -7.98 -10.16
C ILE A 7 -7.02 -9.28 -10.95
N GLU A 8 -8.18 -9.96 -10.92
CA GLU A 8 -8.36 -11.23 -11.65
C GLU A 8 -8.26 -11.07 -13.16
N ALA A 9 -8.69 -9.93 -13.72
CA ALA A 9 -8.53 -9.63 -15.15
C ALA A 9 -7.06 -9.57 -15.59
N LEU A 10 -6.12 -9.34 -14.68
CA LEU A 10 -4.68 -9.27 -14.96
C LEU A 10 -3.99 -10.64 -15.02
N ARG A 11 -4.66 -11.74 -14.62
CA ARG A 11 -4.08 -13.11 -14.64
C ARG A 11 -3.56 -13.56 -15.99
N GLY A 12 -4.09 -13.03 -17.06
CA GLY A 12 -3.59 -13.32 -18.41
C GLY A 12 -2.15 -12.84 -18.64
N ARG A 13 -1.74 -11.78 -17.97
CA ARG A 13 -0.46 -11.06 -18.17
C ARG A 13 0.52 -11.21 -17.00
N PHE A 14 0.02 -11.35 -15.79
CA PHE A 14 0.78 -11.38 -14.54
C PHE A 14 0.45 -12.62 -13.71
N ASP A 15 1.33 -12.98 -12.78
CA ASP A 15 1.02 -13.95 -11.73
C ASP A 15 0.22 -13.23 -10.63
N VAL A 16 -1.01 -13.67 -10.38
CA VAL A 16 -1.84 -13.18 -9.29
C VAL A 16 -1.82 -14.22 -8.18
N GLU A 17 -1.31 -13.84 -7.02
CA GLU A 17 -1.17 -14.71 -5.86
C GLU A 17 -2.06 -14.28 -4.70
N LEU A 18 -2.57 -15.26 -3.96
CA LEU A 18 -3.20 -15.07 -2.66
C LEU A 18 -2.10 -15.20 -1.61
N TYR A 19 -1.76 -14.08 -0.93
CA TYR A 19 -0.71 -14.12 0.08
C TYR A 19 -1.23 -14.19 1.52
N GLY A 20 -2.54 -14.14 1.69
CA GLY A 20 -3.21 -14.27 2.97
C GLY A 20 -4.68 -13.90 2.91
N ASP A 21 -5.29 -13.96 4.07
CA ASP A 21 -6.63 -13.43 4.31
C ASP A 21 -6.60 -12.63 5.61
N VAL A 22 -7.42 -11.59 5.70
CA VAL A 22 -7.81 -11.01 6.98
C VAL A 22 -9.21 -11.47 7.33
N VAL A 23 -9.42 -11.78 8.61
CA VAL A 23 -10.70 -12.23 9.12
C VAL A 23 -11.05 -11.39 10.33
N TYR A 24 -12.15 -10.69 10.24
CA TYR A 24 -12.66 -9.84 11.30
C TYR A 24 -14.02 -10.33 11.80
N ALA A 25 -14.14 -10.46 13.09
CA ALA A 25 -15.37 -10.85 13.78
C ALA A 25 -15.35 -10.32 15.21
N ASN A 26 -16.54 -10.06 15.75
CA ASN A 26 -16.74 -9.88 17.19
C ASN A 26 -18.15 -10.43 17.58
N ASP A 27 -18.53 -10.30 18.83
CA ASP A 27 -19.81 -10.80 19.34
C ASP A 27 -21.04 -10.17 18.65
N GLN A 28 -20.87 -9.03 17.98
CA GLN A 28 -21.93 -8.27 17.32
C GLN A 28 -21.92 -8.43 15.79
N HIS A 29 -20.78 -8.87 15.22
CA HIS A 29 -20.58 -8.99 13.77
C HIS A 29 -20.10 -10.38 13.41
N PRO A 30 -20.75 -11.04 12.44
CA PRO A 30 -20.28 -12.33 11.94
C PRO A 30 -18.91 -12.19 11.30
N ALA A 31 -18.20 -13.31 11.21
CA ALA A 31 -16.88 -13.33 10.58
C ALA A 31 -16.94 -12.93 9.11
N GLU A 32 -16.20 -11.90 8.75
CA GLU A 32 -15.98 -11.46 7.38
C GLU A 32 -14.53 -11.77 6.97
N ARG A 33 -14.38 -12.33 5.77
CA ARG A 33 -13.06 -12.71 5.22
C ARG A 33 -12.74 -11.90 3.99
N PHE A 34 -11.56 -11.31 3.97
CA PHE A 34 -11.04 -10.51 2.86
C PHE A 34 -9.73 -11.12 2.35
N PRO A 35 -9.71 -11.62 1.11
CA PRO A 35 -8.50 -12.17 0.52
C PRO A 35 -7.49 -11.08 0.20
N LEU A 36 -6.24 -11.31 0.54
CA LEU A 36 -5.13 -10.43 0.25
C LEU A 36 -4.42 -10.88 -1.03
N ARG A 37 -4.43 -10.03 -2.05
CA ARG A 37 -3.90 -10.33 -3.38
C ARG A 37 -2.67 -9.51 -3.71
N ALA A 38 -1.70 -10.18 -4.33
CA ALA A 38 -0.54 -9.54 -4.93
C ALA A 38 -0.45 -9.89 -6.41
N ILE A 39 0.15 -9.00 -7.19
CA ILE A 39 0.37 -9.12 -8.62
C ILE A 39 1.87 -9.08 -8.85
N ARG A 40 2.40 -10.12 -9.50
CA ARG A 40 3.83 -10.27 -9.71
C ARG A 40 4.16 -10.38 -11.19
N SER A 41 5.29 -9.79 -11.58
CA SER A 41 5.84 -10.00 -12.93
C SER A 41 6.04 -11.50 -13.21
N ARG A 42 5.57 -11.96 -14.36
CA ARG A 42 5.93 -13.28 -14.85
C ARG A 42 7.42 -13.32 -15.18
N ASN A 43 8.02 -14.49 -15.06
CA ASN A 43 9.44 -14.68 -15.36
C ASN A 43 10.34 -13.75 -14.54
N TRP A 44 10.16 -13.77 -13.21
CA TRP A 44 11.05 -13.08 -12.30
C TRP A 44 12.50 -13.42 -12.58
N GLN A 45 13.31 -12.42 -12.90
CA GLN A 45 14.69 -12.63 -13.38
C GLN A 45 15.69 -12.25 -12.27
N PRO A 46 16.57 -13.18 -11.86
CA PRO A 46 17.67 -12.86 -10.96
C PRO A 46 18.56 -11.76 -11.57
N GLY A 47 18.99 -10.82 -10.74
CA GLY A 47 19.89 -9.73 -11.15
C GLY A 47 19.21 -8.47 -11.70
N LEU A 48 17.92 -8.51 -12.00
CA LEU A 48 17.16 -7.30 -12.26
C LEU A 48 16.75 -6.60 -10.95
N PRO A 49 16.65 -5.26 -10.95
CA PRO A 49 16.11 -4.56 -9.80
C PRO A 49 14.68 -5.03 -9.52
N SER A 50 14.38 -5.23 -8.25
CA SER A 50 13.04 -5.64 -7.78
C SER A 50 12.36 -4.46 -7.09
N VAL A 51 11.13 -4.17 -7.50
CA VAL A 51 10.35 -3.04 -6.99
C VAL A 51 9.06 -3.54 -6.38
N LEU A 52 8.81 -3.13 -5.14
CA LEU A 52 7.52 -3.29 -4.47
C LEU A 52 6.70 -2.01 -4.67
N VAL A 53 5.44 -2.17 -5.05
CA VAL A 53 4.45 -1.09 -5.05
C VAL A 53 3.28 -1.53 -4.20
N SER A 54 2.93 -0.74 -3.20
CA SER A 54 1.75 -0.97 -2.35
C SER A 54 0.77 0.20 -2.44
N GLY A 55 -0.49 -0.07 -2.21
CA GLY A 55 -1.54 0.92 -2.12
C GLY A 55 -2.65 0.47 -1.18
N GLY A 56 -3.50 1.41 -0.75
CA GLY A 56 -4.63 1.10 0.12
C GLY A 56 -4.22 0.56 1.49
N VAL A 57 -3.11 1.02 2.05
CA VAL A 57 -2.74 0.78 3.45
C VAL A 57 -3.80 1.40 4.36
N HIS A 58 -4.24 2.61 4.04
CA HIS A 58 -5.47 3.18 4.59
C HIS A 58 -6.59 3.02 3.56
N GLY A 59 -7.73 2.47 3.98
CA GLY A 59 -8.79 2.10 3.05
C GLY A 59 -9.49 3.27 2.37
N TYR A 60 -9.58 4.43 3.01
CA TYR A 60 -10.21 5.61 2.43
C TYR A 60 -9.35 6.33 1.37
N GLU A 61 -8.07 5.97 1.28
CA GLU A 61 -7.11 6.51 0.30
C GLU A 61 -7.23 5.75 -1.04
N THR A 62 -8.36 5.93 -1.70
CA THR A 62 -8.74 5.11 -2.86
C THR A 62 -7.88 5.34 -4.10
N SER A 63 -7.29 6.53 -4.24
CA SER A 63 -6.41 6.86 -5.36
C SER A 63 -5.16 5.95 -5.40
N GLY A 64 -4.63 5.55 -4.25
CA GLY A 64 -3.52 4.60 -4.14
C GLY A 64 -3.86 3.23 -4.72
N VAL A 65 -5.06 2.72 -4.40
CA VAL A 65 -5.56 1.43 -4.92
C VAL A 65 -5.72 1.49 -6.44
N HIS A 66 -6.43 2.50 -6.93
CA HIS A 66 -6.68 2.66 -8.37
C HIS A 66 -5.40 3.00 -9.14
N GLY A 67 -4.50 3.78 -8.56
CA GLY A 67 -3.19 4.09 -9.12
C GLY A 67 -2.33 2.84 -9.30
N ALA A 68 -2.27 1.97 -8.30
CA ALA A 68 -1.56 0.70 -8.39
C ALA A 68 -2.15 -0.23 -9.48
N LEU A 69 -3.47 -0.38 -9.52
CA LEU A 69 -4.14 -1.19 -10.55
C LEU A 69 -3.93 -0.62 -11.95
N ARG A 70 -4.09 0.69 -12.13
CA ARG A 70 -3.85 1.36 -13.41
C ARG A 70 -2.39 1.23 -13.87
N PHE A 71 -1.44 1.36 -12.94
CA PHE A 71 -0.03 1.13 -13.25
C PHE A 71 0.21 -0.29 -13.80
N VAL A 72 -0.32 -1.31 -13.14
CA VAL A 72 -0.16 -2.69 -13.62
C VAL A 72 -0.81 -2.87 -14.98
N ASP A 73 -2.03 -2.39 -15.15
CA ASP A 73 -2.79 -2.58 -16.38
C ASP A 73 -2.17 -1.89 -17.59
N THR A 74 -1.60 -0.70 -17.42
CA THR A 74 -1.18 0.15 -18.54
C THR A 74 0.32 0.34 -18.70
N GLN A 75 1.12 0.09 -17.66
CA GLN A 75 2.54 0.44 -17.66
C GLN A 75 3.48 -0.71 -17.31
N ALA A 76 3.06 -1.65 -16.46
CA ALA A 76 3.97 -2.62 -15.85
C ALA A 76 4.68 -3.51 -16.90
N GLU A 77 4.03 -3.87 -18.00
CA GLU A 77 4.64 -4.66 -19.07
C GLU A 77 5.84 -3.96 -19.73
N ARG A 78 5.92 -2.64 -19.68
CA ARG A 78 7.06 -1.86 -20.21
C ARG A 78 8.34 -2.10 -19.43
N PHE A 79 8.24 -2.68 -18.25
CA PHE A 79 9.38 -3.02 -17.39
C PHE A 79 9.85 -4.46 -17.57
N ALA A 80 9.19 -5.25 -18.42
CA ALA A 80 9.63 -6.62 -18.72
C ALA A 80 11.09 -6.65 -19.20
N GLY A 81 11.92 -7.48 -18.55
CA GLY A 81 13.37 -7.54 -18.80
C GLY A 81 14.18 -6.35 -18.27
N ARG A 82 13.56 -5.43 -17.53
CA ARG A 82 14.22 -4.24 -16.94
C ARG A 82 14.10 -4.20 -15.42
N ALA A 83 12.97 -4.66 -14.90
CA ALA A 83 12.70 -4.75 -13.46
C ALA A 83 11.71 -5.87 -13.18
N ASN A 84 11.82 -6.43 -11.99
CA ASN A 84 10.83 -7.32 -11.40
C ASN A 84 9.86 -6.48 -10.57
N LEU A 85 8.57 -6.73 -10.72
CA LEU A 85 7.53 -5.97 -10.02
C LEU A 85 6.72 -6.90 -9.11
N LEU A 86 6.54 -6.49 -7.86
CA LEU A 86 5.54 -7.01 -6.94
C LEU A 86 4.61 -5.86 -6.58
N VAL A 87 3.32 -5.99 -6.89
CA VAL A 87 2.33 -4.95 -6.64
C VAL A 87 1.26 -5.48 -5.72
N VAL A 88 1.00 -4.78 -4.63
CA VAL A 88 -0.07 -5.06 -3.67
C VAL A 88 -1.06 -3.89 -3.72
N PRO A 89 -2.08 -3.96 -4.57
CA PRO A 89 -2.91 -2.78 -4.85
C PRO A 89 -3.83 -2.38 -3.70
N CYS A 90 -4.20 -3.32 -2.81
CA CYS A 90 -5.08 -3.04 -1.68
C CYS A 90 -4.62 -3.85 -0.45
N VAL A 91 -3.89 -3.18 0.44
CA VAL A 91 -3.36 -3.79 1.67
C VAL A 91 -4.46 -4.02 2.70
N SER A 92 -5.40 -3.08 2.83
CA SER A 92 -6.46 -3.09 3.85
C SER A 92 -7.86 -3.18 3.21
N PRO A 93 -8.26 -4.34 2.67
CA PRO A 93 -9.50 -4.46 1.91
C PRO A 93 -10.76 -4.23 2.75
N TRP A 94 -10.79 -4.61 4.04
CA TRP A 94 -11.91 -4.29 4.92
C TRP A 94 -12.10 -2.78 5.07
N ALA A 95 -11.00 -2.07 5.32
CA ALA A 95 -11.01 -0.62 5.48
C ALA A 95 -11.39 0.09 4.17
N TYR A 96 -10.93 -0.44 3.02
CA TYR A 96 -11.26 0.06 1.69
C TYR A 96 -12.77 -0.02 1.40
N GLU A 97 -13.40 -1.14 1.66
CA GLU A 97 -14.85 -1.29 1.46
C GLU A 97 -15.70 -0.37 2.33
N ARG A 98 -15.14 0.13 3.42
CA ARG A 98 -15.84 0.97 4.42
C ARG A 98 -15.35 2.40 4.48
N PHE A 99 -14.43 2.77 3.59
CA PHE A 99 -13.82 4.11 3.57
C PHE A 99 -13.25 4.51 4.94
N GLN A 100 -12.52 3.58 5.58
CA GLN A 100 -11.93 3.80 6.89
C GLN A 100 -10.41 3.96 6.80
N ARG A 101 -9.85 4.76 7.71
CA ARG A 101 -8.40 4.83 7.92
C ARG A 101 -7.91 3.57 8.64
N TRP A 102 -8.57 3.23 9.73
CA TRP A 102 -8.23 2.11 10.60
C TRP A 102 -8.85 0.81 10.11
N ASN A 103 -8.28 -0.30 10.56
CA ASN A 103 -8.90 -1.61 10.36
C ASN A 103 -10.10 -1.83 11.31
N PHE A 104 -10.71 -3.01 11.28
CA PHE A 104 -11.84 -3.40 12.10
C PHE A 104 -11.61 -3.19 13.61
N ASP A 105 -10.38 -3.43 14.09
CA ASP A 105 -9.98 -3.30 15.49
C ASP A 105 -9.54 -1.88 15.86
N ALA A 106 -9.84 -0.89 15.04
CA ALA A 106 -9.42 0.51 15.18
C ALA A 106 -7.89 0.70 15.28
N ILE A 107 -7.13 -0.17 14.62
CA ILE A 107 -5.67 -0.11 14.53
C ILE A 107 -5.27 0.55 13.23
N ASP A 108 -4.30 1.47 13.29
CA ASP A 108 -3.71 2.08 12.09
C ASP A 108 -2.72 1.10 11.44
N PRO A 109 -3.03 0.56 10.24
CA PRO A 109 -2.15 -0.41 9.58
C PRO A 109 -0.79 0.18 9.25
N ASN A 110 -0.72 1.48 8.93
CA ASN A 110 0.53 2.19 8.60
C ASN A 110 1.46 2.42 9.82
N ARG A 111 0.98 2.20 11.03
CA ARG A 111 1.77 2.21 12.29
C ARG A 111 2.04 0.80 12.81
N SER A 112 1.74 -0.20 11.99
CA SER A 112 1.66 -1.61 12.41
C SER A 112 2.60 -2.54 11.66
N PHE A 113 3.47 -2.02 10.79
CA PHE A 113 4.53 -2.78 10.11
C PHE A 113 5.69 -3.05 11.08
N LYS A 114 5.41 -3.88 12.09
CA LYS A 114 6.38 -4.28 13.11
C LYS A 114 6.05 -5.65 13.65
N GLU A 115 7.06 -6.34 14.18
CA GLU A 115 6.89 -7.62 14.85
C GLU A 115 5.92 -7.51 16.04
N GLY A 116 5.08 -8.54 16.22
CA GLY A 116 4.08 -8.56 17.27
C GLY A 116 2.88 -7.64 17.09
N SER A 117 2.73 -7.01 15.91
CA SER A 117 1.53 -6.25 15.60
C SER A 117 0.28 -7.12 15.57
N SER A 118 -0.87 -6.52 15.94
CA SER A 118 -2.19 -7.16 15.82
C SER A 118 -2.90 -6.84 14.49
N ALA A 119 -2.37 -5.93 13.66
CA ALA A 119 -2.92 -5.65 12.34
C ALA A 119 -2.62 -6.81 11.38
N GLN A 120 -3.64 -7.58 11.04
CA GLN A 120 -3.52 -8.80 10.23
C GLN A 120 -2.94 -8.51 8.85
N GLU A 121 -3.42 -7.45 8.19
CA GLU A 121 -2.99 -6.97 6.88
C GLU A 121 -1.52 -6.57 6.85
N SER A 122 -1.06 -5.81 7.84
CA SER A 122 0.34 -5.38 7.95
C SER A 122 1.27 -6.57 8.15
N LEU A 123 0.90 -7.52 9.03
CA LEU A 123 1.66 -8.76 9.24
C LEU A 123 1.68 -9.65 8.00
N ALA A 124 0.58 -9.70 7.25
CA ALA A 124 0.51 -10.48 6.01
C ALA A 124 1.45 -9.90 4.94
N LEU A 125 1.45 -8.57 4.77
CA LEU A 125 2.35 -7.91 3.83
C LEU A 125 3.82 -8.09 4.24
N MET A 126 4.15 -7.95 5.52
CA MET A 126 5.51 -8.21 6.01
C MET A 126 5.97 -9.63 5.69
N ARG A 127 5.09 -10.63 5.87
CA ARG A 127 5.40 -12.04 5.53
C ARG A 127 5.61 -12.24 4.04
N LEU A 128 4.75 -11.64 3.19
CA LEU A 128 4.92 -11.67 1.74
C LEU A 128 6.27 -11.09 1.34
N VAL A 129 6.62 -9.92 1.85
CA VAL A 129 7.91 -9.26 1.57
C VAL A 129 9.09 -10.13 2.02
N ALA A 130 9.04 -10.66 3.25
CA ALA A 130 10.10 -11.53 3.76
C ALA A 130 10.28 -12.82 2.93
N GLN A 131 9.16 -13.43 2.49
CA GLN A 131 9.19 -14.60 1.62
C GLN A 131 9.84 -14.29 0.27
N HIS A 132 9.44 -13.16 -0.36
CA HIS A 132 10.03 -12.73 -1.62
C HIS A 132 11.51 -12.41 -1.48
N GLN A 133 11.91 -11.71 -0.43
CA GLN A 133 13.32 -11.41 -0.15
C GLN A 133 14.15 -12.67 0.07
N GLY A 134 13.59 -13.65 0.78
CA GLY A 134 14.26 -14.96 0.98
C GLY A 134 14.45 -15.76 -0.31
N GLN A 135 13.55 -15.61 -1.27
CA GLN A 135 13.57 -16.34 -2.54
C GLN A 135 14.35 -15.61 -3.65
N TYR A 136 14.25 -14.28 -3.71
CA TYR A 136 14.68 -13.49 -4.87
C TYR A 136 15.67 -12.36 -4.51
N GLY A 137 15.98 -12.16 -3.23
CA GLY A 137 16.82 -11.08 -2.76
C GLY A 137 16.05 -9.80 -2.41
N GLN A 138 16.78 -8.79 -1.96
CA GLN A 138 16.21 -7.54 -1.47
C GLN A 138 15.51 -6.74 -2.57
N PHE A 139 14.45 -6.03 -2.19
CA PHE A 139 13.86 -5.02 -3.06
C PHE A 139 14.81 -3.83 -3.22
N THR A 140 14.94 -3.35 -4.43
CA THR A 140 15.72 -2.16 -4.77
C THR A 140 14.99 -0.88 -4.36
N ALA A 141 13.66 -0.91 -4.48
CA ALA A 141 12.80 0.20 -4.09
C ALA A 141 11.43 -0.29 -3.60
N HIS A 142 10.83 0.47 -2.71
CA HIS A 142 9.44 0.36 -2.31
C HIS A 142 8.77 1.71 -2.54
N ILE A 143 7.62 1.69 -3.20
CA ILE A 143 6.77 2.86 -3.41
C ILE A 143 5.42 2.54 -2.79
N ASP A 144 5.06 3.26 -1.74
CA ASP A 144 3.77 3.14 -1.08
C ASP A 144 2.86 4.31 -1.48
N LEU A 145 1.71 3.99 -2.04
CA LEU A 145 0.79 4.96 -2.61
C LEU A 145 -0.25 5.35 -1.56
N HIS A 146 -0.11 6.55 -1.07
CA HIS A 146 -1.00 7.18 -0.10
C HIS A 146 -1.76 8.36 -0.71
N GLU A 147 -2.76 8.81 0.01
CA GLU A 147 -3.50 10.03 -0.26
C GLU A 147 -3.68 10.78 1.06
N THR A 148 -3.50 12.09 1.05
CA THR A 148 -3.84 12.93 2.20
C THR A 148 -5.13 13.67 1.90
N THR A 149 -6.13 13.49 2.76
CA THR A 149 -7.47 14.07 2.60
C THR A 149 -7.73 15.10 3.68
N ASP A 150 -8.76 15.94 3.50
CA ASP A 150 -9.19 16.91 4.51
C ASP A 150 -9.55 16.25 5.84
N THR A 151 -9.95 14.98 5.83
CA THR A 151 -10.25 14.20 7.04
C THR A 151 -9.02 13.91 7.89
N ASP A 152 -7.82 13.92 7.31
CA ASP A 152 -6.58 13.83 8.08
C ASP A 152 -6.43 15.00 9.05
N GLU A 153 -6.77 16.21 8.61
CA GLU A 153 -6.66 17.42 9.43
C GLU A 153 -7.88 17.63 10.33
N SER A 154 -9.08 17.34 9.82
CA SER A 154 -10.33 17.61 10.56
C SER A 154 -10.70 16.52 11.58
N GLU A 155 -10.27 15.29 11.39
CA GLU A 155 -10.66 14.15 12.23
C GLU A 155 -9.47 13.39 12.82
N TYR A 156 -8.53 12.93 11.98
CA TYR A 156 -7.47 12.03 12.42
C TYR A 156 -6.47 12.70 13.35
N ARG A 157 -5.86 13.82 12.94
CA ARG A 157 -4.86 14.53 13.76
C ARG A 157 -5.42 15.03 15.08
N PRO A 158 -6.64 15.61 15.14
CA PRO A 158 -7.27 15.95 16.42
C PRO A 158 -7.50 14.75 17.32
N ALA A 159 -7.97 13.62 16.77
CA ALA A 159 -8.18 12.38 17.51
C ALA A 159 -6.87 11.82 18.09
N VAL A 160 -5.79 11.83 17.31
CA VAL A 160 -4.45 11.42 17.76
C VAL A 160 -3.94 12.35 18.87
N ALA A 161 -4.08 13.66 18.72
CA ALA A 161 -3.67 14.63 19.73
C ALA A 161 -4.44 14.41 21.04
N ALA A 162 -5.76 14.21 20.96
CA ALA A 162 -6.60 13.93 22.13
C ALA A 162 -6.18 12.60 22.81
N ARG A 163 -5.95 11.54 22.05
CA ARG A 163 -5.47 10.25 22.58
C ARG A 163 -4.15 10.40 23.33
N ASP A 164 -3.24 11.20 22.79
CA ASP A 164 -1.89 11.40 23.33
C ASP A 164 -1.84 12.50 24.41
N GLY A 165 -2.97 13.09 24.79
CA GLY A 165 -3.07 14.17 25.77
C GLY A 165 -2.38 15.47 25.32
N LYS A 166 -2.30 15.70 24.01
CA LYS A 166 -1.69 16.89 23.39
C LYS A 166 -2.74 17.86 22.91
N VAL A 167 -2.38 19.14 22.82
CA VAL A 167 -3.19 20.14 22.13
C VAL A 167 -3.02 19.93 20.62
N PHE A 168 -4.13 19.86 19.90
CA PHE A 168 -4.10 19.83 18.45
C PHE A 168 -3.72 21.22 17.91
N GLU A 169 -2.71 21.25 17.06
CA GLU A 169 -2.32 22.44 16.31
C GLU A 169 -2.61 22.20 14.82
N PRO A 170 -3.52 23.01 14.21
CA PRO A 170 -3.80 22.88 12.78
C PRO A 170 -2.53 23.04 11.94
N GLY A 171 -2.34 22.15 10.99
CA GLY A 171 -1.26 22.18 10.03
C GLY A 171 -1.73 22.66 8.66
N SER A 172 -0.79 22.72 7.71
CA SER A 172 -1.10 22.90 6.30
C SER A 172 -0.82 21.60 5.57
N ILE A 173 -1.80 21.12 4.82
CA ILE A 173 -1.63 19.98 3.90
C ILE A 173 -1.29 20.58 2.53
N PRO A 174 -0.16 20.20 1.91
CA PRO A 174 0.15 20.66 0.57
C PRO A 174 -0.85 20.12 -0.45
N ASP A 175 -1.33 20.96 -1.33
CA ASP A 175 -2.10 20.52 -2.51
C ASP A 175 -1.16 19.91 -3.55
N GLY A 176 -1.60 18.82 -4.17
CA GLY A 176 -0.89 18.20 -5.27
C GLY A 176 -0.03 17.00 -4.86
N PHE A 177 0.95 16.69 -5.71
CA PHE A 177 1.83 15.54 -5.52
C PHE A 177 3.02 15.88 -4.63
N TYR A 178 3.25 15.07 -3.62
CA TYR A 178 4.43 15.15 -2.77
C TYR A 178 4.94 13.77 -2.37
N LEU A 179 6.14 13.70 -1.84
CA LEU A 179 6.78 12.49 -1.37
C LEU A 179 7.18 12.62 0.10
N VAL A 180 7.12 11.50 0.80
CA VAL A 180 7.68 11.35 2.15
C VAL A 180 8.86 10.40 2.05
N ASP A 181 10.03 10.84 2.53
CA ASP A 181 11.26 10.05 2.51
C ASP A 181 11.31 9.07 3.69
N ASP A 182 12.15 8.05 3.54
CA ASP A 182 12.55 7.19 4.64
C ASP A 182 13.60 7.93 5.48
N ALA A 183 13.27 8.26 6.74
CA ALA A 183 14.15 9.00 7.63
C ALA A 183 15.44 8.23 7.97
N ASP A 184 15.37 6.90 7.97
CA ASP A 184 16.52 6.03 8.28
C ASP A 184 17.42 5.76 7.06
N ASN A 185 16.86 5.95 5.85
CA ASN A 185 17.57 5.75 4.57
C ASN A 185 17.15 6.79 3.52
N PRO A 186 17.44 8.09 3.74
CA PRO A 186 16.97 9.16 2.88
C PRO A 186 17.56 9.08 1.46
N GLN A 187 16.68 9.22 0.45
CA GLN A 187 17.01 9.12 -0.97
C GLN A 187 16.61 10.38 -1.77
N PRO A 188 17.16 11.57 -1.45
CA PRO A 188 16.70 12.84 -2.02
C PRO A 188 16.83 12.90 -3.54
N ALA A 189 17.88 12.30 -4.13
CA ALA A 189 18.06 12.28 -5.58
C ALA A 189 17.00 11.41 -6.28
N PHE A 190 16.57 10.31 -5.66
CA PHE A 190 15.50 9.46 -6.16
C PHE A 190 14.16 10.19 -6.09
N GLN A 191 13.88 10.85 -4.97
CA GLN A 191 12.66 11.66 -4.82
C GLN A 191 12.62 12.82 -5.82
N GLN A 192 13.71 13.54 -5.99
CA GLN A 192 13.81 14.59 -6.99
C GLN A 192 13.46 14.08 -8.39
N ALA A 193 14.02 12.94 -8.79
CA ALA A 193 13.75 12.34 -10.09
C ALA A 193 12.26 11.97 -10.28
N ILE A 194 11.59 11.50 -9.22
CA ILE A 194 10.15 11.20 -9.25
C ILE A 194 9.34 12.49 -9.42
N ILE A 195 9.63 13.54 -8.61
CA ILE A 195 8.93 14.83 -8.68
C ILE A 195 9.10 15.44 -10.09
N GLU A 196 10.31 15.44 -10.64
CA GLU A 196 10.57 15.93 -12.00
C GLU A 196 9.82 15.13 -13.06
N ALA A 197 9.69 13.81 -12.89
CA ALA A 197 8.95 12.97 -13.83
C ALA A 197 7.44 13.27 -13.78
N VAL A 198 6.88 13.43 -12.59
CA VAL A 198 5.46 13.79 -12.38
C VAL A 198 5.17 15.17 -12.96
N SER A 199 6.01 16.18 -12.69
CA SER A 199 5.83 17.55 -13.18
C SER A 199 5.85 17.69 -14.71
N ARG A 200 6.26 16.65 -15.46
CA ARG A 200 6.22 16.65 -16.93
C ARG A 200 4.87 16.19 -17.50
N VAL A 201 4.03 15.58 -16.66
CA VAL A 201 2.76 14.96 -17.10
C VAL A 201 1.55 15.54 -16.38
N THR A 202 1.75 16.42 -15.42
CA THR A 202 0.74 17.22 -14.72
C THR A 202 0.92 18.69 -15.07
#